data_57d6abfad0b04d005811eed7cadc49bd
#
_entry.id   57d6abfad0b04d005811eed7cadc49bd
#
_cell.length_a   1.000
_cell.length_b   1.000
_cell.length_c   1.000
_cell.angle_alpha   90.00
_cell.angle_beta   90.00
_cell.angle_gamma   90.00
#
_symmetry.space_group_name_H-M   'P 1'
#
loop_
_entity.id
_entity.type
_entity.pdbx_description
1 polymer ?
#
loop_
_entity_poly.entity_id
_entity_poly.type
_entity_poly.pdbx_seq_one_letter_code
_entity_poly.pdbx_strand_id
1 'polypeptide(L)'
;MSATLVIMAAGLASRYGGAKQIEKVGPGGEILMEYTIHDAQRAGFDRFVIILQPQMLEDFRAVCGERLEGKAHVDYAFQSFDALPDWFTVPEGRTKPYGTVPAVLSGKDVITGKFAVVNADDYYGPGAFTLMYEALEKLPETGRGCMVAYNCLLYTSPSPRDTERS
;
A
#
# COMPACT_ATOMS: atom_id res chain seq x y z
N MET A 1 9.96 -18.94 0.49
CA MET A 1 8.65 -18.61 1.12
C MET A 1 7.93 -17.68 0.15
N SER A 2 6.65 -17.89 -0.14
CA SER A 2 5.84 -16.90 -0.87
C SER A 2 5.43 -15.79 0.11
N ALA A 3 5.63 -14.53 -0.26
CA ALA A 3 5.25 -13.38 0.55
C ALA A 3 4.50 -12.36 -0.30
N THR A 4 3.38 -11.89 0.23
CA THR A 4 2.51 -10.91 -0.44
C THR A 4 2.82 -9.49 0.02
N LEU A 5 3.01 -8.55 -0.91
CA LEU A 5 2.99 -7.13 -0.62
C LEU A 5 1.61 -6.55 -0.93
N VAL A 6 0.96 -6.01 0.08
CA VAL A 6 -0.34 -5.32 -0.03
C VAL A 6 -0.10 -3.82 -0.15
N ILE A 7 -0.57 -3.22 -1.23
CA ILE A 7 -0.35 -1.81 -1.54
C ILE A 7 -1.69 -1.06 -1.45
N MET A 8 -1.81 -0.17 -0.48
CA MET A 8 -3.02 0.61 -0.26
C MET A 8 -3.05 1.82 -1.19
N ALA A 9 -3.86 1.76 -2.24
CA ALA A 9 -4.00 2.80 -3.26
C ALA A 9 -5.42 3.40 -3.35
N ALA A 10 -6.32 3.04 -2.42
CA ALA A 10 -7.70 3.51 -2.40
C ALA A 10 -7.89 4.93 -1.83
N GLY A 11 -6.81 5.61 -1.42
CA GLY A 11 -6.86 6.96 -0.86
C GLY A 11 -7.40 7.97 -1.87
N LEU A 12 -8.43 8.73 -1.47
CA LEU A 12 -8.94 9.85 -2.26
C LEU A 12 -7.97 11.02 -2.16
N ALA A 13 -7.28 11.34 -3.24
CA ALA A 13 -6.46 12.54 -3.37
C ALA A 13 -7.33 13.80 -3.45
N SER A 14 -8.09 14.10 -2.39
CA SER A 14 -9.05 15.21 -2.36
C SER A 14 -8.41 16.61 -2.41
N ARG A 15 -7.08 16.71 -2.23
CA ARG A 15 -6.37 17.99 -2.15
C ARG A 15 -5.73 18.45 -3.45
N TYR A 16 -5.61 17.59 -4.47
CA TYR A 16 -4.85 17.88 -5.70
C TYR A 16 -5.64 17.67 -7.00
N GLY A 17 -6.94 17.43 -6.93
CA GLY A 17 -7.80 17.33 -8.13
C GLY A 17 -7.54 16.13 -9.06
N GLY A 18 -6.72 15.17 -8.64
CA GLY A 18 -6.37 13.97 -9.44
C GLY A 18 -6.01 12.78 -8.56
N ALA A 19 -5.91 11.61 -9.16
CA ALA A 19 -5.48 10.39 -8.47
C ALA A 19 -3.95 10.41 -8.29
N LYS A 20 -3.50 10.94 -7.13
CA LYS A 20 -2.08 11.08 -6.76
C LYS A 20 -1.28 9.75 -6.90
N GLN A 21 -1.96 8.62 -6.74
CA GLN A 21 -1.37 7.30 -6.81
C GLN A 21 -0.89 6.88 -8.20
N ILE A 22 -1.39 7.54 -9.25
CA ILE A 22 -1.03 7.29 -10.65
C ILE A 22 -0.27 8.47 -11.28
N GLU A 23 0.24 9.41 -10.47
CA GLU A 23 1.08 10.49 -10.96
C GLU A 23 2.43 9.96 -11.43
N LYS A 24 2.83 10.36 -12.63
CA LYS A 24 4.08 9.93 -13.24
C LYS A 24 5.25 10.68 -12.62
N VAL A 25 6.17 9.96 -12.01
CA VAL A 25 7.35 10.50 -11.31
C VAL A 25 8.67 10.11 -11.98
N GLY A 26 8.68 9.03 -12.74
CA GLY A 26 9.87 8.54 -13.43
C GLY A 26 10.04 9.10 -14.84
N PRO A 27 11.27 9.05 -15.39
CA PRO A 27 11.59 9.58 -16.73
C PRO A 27 10.90 8.82 -17.87
N GLY A 28 10.53 7.55 -17.68
CA GLY A 28 9.74 6.74 -18.62
C GLY A 28 8.25 6.79 -18.34
N GLY A 29 7.79 7.66 -17.44
CA GLY A 29 6.39 7.78 -17.04
C GLY A 29 5.96 6.76 -15.99
N GLU A 30 6.92 6.19 -15.26
CA GLU A 30 6.66 5.30 -14.15
C GLU A 30 6.00 6.05 -12.99
N ILE A 31 5.07 5.38 -12.32
CA ILE A 31 4.47 5.86 -11.07
C ILE A 31 5.28 5.35 -9.86
N LEU A 32 5.12 5.98 -8.70
CA LEU A 32 5.86 5.63 -7.49
C LEU A 32 5.71 4.15 -7.09
N MET A 33 4.51 3.61 -7.28
CA MET A 33 4.22 2.20 -6.98
C MET A 33 5.04 1.22 -7.82
N GLU A 34 5.42 1.56 -9.05
CA GLU A 34 6.27 0.69 -9.88
C GLU A 34 7.67 0.53 -9.28
N TYR A 35 8.21 1.57 -8.67
CA TYR A 35 9.47 1.50 -7.91
C TYR A 35 9.31 0.65 -6.65
N THR A 36 8.20 0.82 -5.94
CA THR A 36 7.86 0.00 -4.76
C THR A 36 7.81 -1.49 -5.11
N ILE A 37 7.11 -1.85 -6.18
CA ILE A 37 7.01 -3.24 -6.65
C ILE A 37 8.38 -3.79 -7.08
N HIS A 38 9.15 -2.99 -7.83
CA HIS A 38 10.50 -3.37 -8.26
C HIS A 38 11.42 -3.67 -7.06
N ASP A 39 11.45 -2.80 -6.06
CA ASP A 39 12.31 -2.98 -4.89
C ASP A 39 11.86 -4.16 -4.03
N ALA A 40 10.55 -4.36 -3.88
CA ALA A 40 9.98 -5.48 -3.14
C ALA A 40 10.25 -6.83 -3.84
N GLN A 41 10.18 -6.90 -5.18
CA GLN A 41 10.57 -8.09 -5.93
C GLN A 41 12.03 -8.47 -5.67
N ARG A 42 12.92 -7.49 -5.67
CA ARG A 42 14.34 -7.72 -5.35
C ARG A 42 14.57 -8.19 -3.92
N ALA A 43 13.70 -7.83 -2.99
CA ALA A 43 13.74 -8.31 -1.61
C ALA A 43 13.18 -9.72 -1.45
N GLY A 44 12.41 -10.25 -2.42
CA GLY A 44 11.85 -11.60 -2.39
C GLY A 44 10.32 -11.69 -2.38
N PHE A 45 9.61 -10.55 -2.40
CA PHE A 45 8.16 -10.57 -2.55
C PHE A 45 7.79 -11.03 -3.97
N ASP A 46 6.86 -11.97 -4.09
CA ASP A 46 6.48 -12.63 -5.33
C ASP A 46 5.00 -12.41 -5.72
N ARG A 47 4.20 -11.88 -4.81
CA ARG A 47 2.79 -11.54 -5.04
C ARG A 47 2.50 -10.12 -4.58
N PHE A 48 1.64 -9.42 -5.34
CA PHE A 48 1.26 -8.03 -5.08
C PHE A 48 -0.26 -7.91 -5.10
N VAL A 49 -0.83 -7.36 -4.03
CA VAL A 49 -2.27 -7.06 -3.95
C VAL A 49 -2.43 -5.56 -3.90
N ILE A 50 -3.06 -4.98 -4.92
CA ILE A 50 -3.30 -3.54 -4.99
C ILE A 50 -4.74 -3.27 -4.59
N ILE A 51 -4.91 -2.51 -3.50
CA ILE A 51 -6.22 -2.13 -2.99
C ILE A 51 -6.62 -0.78 -3.59
N LEU A 52 -7.68 -0.81 -4.40
CA LEU A 52 -8.22 0.37 -5.10
C LEU A 52 -9.67 0.64 -4.66
N GLN A 53 -10.22 1.78 -5.07
CA GLN A 53 -11.67 1.93 -5.18
C GLN A 53 -12.12 1.40 -6.55
N PRO A 54 -13.33 0.80 -6.67
CA PRO A 54 -13.79 0.19 -7.93
C PRO A 54 -13.70 1.13 -9.14
N GLN A 55 -14.06 2.41 -8.95
CA GLN A 55 -14.03 3.43 -10.00
C GLN A 55 -12.62 3.84 -10.46
N MET A 56 -11.57 3.46 -9.73
CA MET A 56 -10.18 3.80 -10.08
C MET A 56 -9.52 2.78 -10.97
N LEU A 57 -10.11 1.60 -11.15
CA LEU A 57 -9.46 0.47 -11.83
C LEU A 57 -9.12 0.76 -13.29
N GLU A 58 -10.05 1.35 -14.04
CA GLU A 58 -9.85 1.65 -15.45
C GLU A 58 -8.73 2.67 -15.65
N ASP A 59 -8.74 3.78 -14.93
CA ASP A 59 -7.69 4.79 -14.99
C ASP A 59 -6.34 4.22 -14.55
N PHE A 60 -6.33 3.40 -13.50
CA PHE A 60 -5.12 2.75 -13.03
C PHE A 60 -4.52 1.82 -14.09
N ARG A 61 -5.34 0.96 -14.69
CA ARG A 61 -4.91 0.06 -15.76
C ARG A 61 -4.40 0.81 -16.99
N ALA A 62 -5.06 1.89 -17.38
CA ALA A 62 -4.63 2.73 -18.50
C ALA A 62 -3.25 3.38 -18.28
N VAL A 63 -2.91 3.71 -17.03
CA VAL A 63 -1.64 4.39 -16.71
C VAL A 63 -0.48 3.40 -16.52
N CYS A 64 -0.69 2.32 -15.79
CA CYS A 64 0.39 1.41 -15.39
C CYS A 64 0.03 -0.08 -15.37
N GLY A 65 -1.26 -0.45 -15.52
CA GLY A 65 -1.71 -1.84 -15.34
C GLY A 65 -0.95 -2.82 -16.20
N GLU A 66 -0.88 -2.61 -17.51
CA GLU A 66 -0.17 -3.50 -18.44
C GLU A 66 1.33 -3.64 -18.10
N ARG A 67 1.97 -2.55 -17.67
CA ARG A 67 3.40 -2.58 -17.30
C ARG A 67 3.64 -3.36 -16.02
N LEU A 68 2.72 -3.29 -15.06
CA LEU A 68 2.80 -4.02 -13.79
C LEU A 68 2.47 -5.50 -13.99
N GLU A 69 1.35 -5.80 -14.64
CA GLU A 69 0.89 -7.17 -14.90
C GLU A 69 1.88 -7.96 -15.78
N GLY A 70 2.63 -7.28 -16.64
CA GLY A 70 3.70 -7.89 -17.44
C GLY A 70 5.00 -8.20 -16.65
N LYS A 71 5.15 -7.64 -15.44
CA LYS A 71 6.40 -7.77 -14.65
C LYS A 71 6.20 -8.48 -13.30
N ALA A 72 4.97 -8.53 -12.79
CA ALA A 72 4.68 -9.03 -11.46
C ALA A 72 3.33 -9.78 -11.43
N HIS A 73 3.17 -10.70 -10.47
CA HIS A 73 1.88 -11.30 -10.19
C HIS A 73 1.05 -10.31 -9.36
N VAL A 74 0.08 -9.66 -10.00
CA VAL A 74 -0.74 -8.58 -9.41
C VAL A 74 -2.19 -9.02 -9.33
N ASP A 75 -2.74 -8.99 -8.12
CA ASP A 75 -4.17 -9.13 -7.84
C ASP A 75 -4.75 -7.78 -7.42
N TYR A 76 -6.02 -7.54 -7.71
CA TYR A 76 -6.72 -6.33 -7.30
C TYR A 76 -7.78 -6.65 -6.24
N ALA A 77 -7.84 -5.81 -5.21
CA ALA A 77 -8.89 -5.82 -4.20
C ALA A 77 -9.57 -4.44 -4.15
N PHE A 78 -10.87 -4.43 -3.83
CA PHE A 78 -11.64 -3.20 -3.88
C PHE A 78 -12.14 -2.81 -2.50
N GLN A 79 -11.71 -1.64 -2.02
CA GLN A 79 -12.18 -1.11 -0.77
C GLN A 79 -13.66 -0.70 -0.89
N SER A 80 -14.52 -1.42 -0.17
CA SER A 80 -15.95 -1.13 -0.06
C SER A 80 -16.41 -1.23 1.40
N PHE A 81 -17.67 -0.83 1.66
CA PHE A 81 -18.29 -1.05 2.96
C PHE A 81 -18.65 -2.52 3.20
N ASP A 82 -18.74 -3.34 2.15
CA ASP A 82 -19.11 -4.76 2.25
C ASP A 82 -18.00 -5.61 2.92
N ALA A 83 -16.77 -5.09 2.99
CA ALA A 83 -15.68 -5.74 3.71
C ALA A 83 -15.77 -5.56 5.25
N LEU A 84 -16.74 -4.79 5.73
CA LEU A 84 -16.94 -4.59 7.16
C LEU A 84 -17.62 -5.82 7.79
N PRO A 85 -17.38 -6.10 9.08
CA PRO A 85 -18.05 -7.19 9.79
C PRO A 85 -19.58 -7.00 9.84
N ASP A 86 -20.36 -8.08 9.77
CA ASP A 86 -21.82 -8.06 9.74
C ASP A 86 -22.47 -7.37 10.95
N TRP A 87 -21.76 -7.37 12.09
CA TRP A 87 -22.22 -6.69 13.31
C TRP A 87 -22.04 -5.16 13.27
N PHE A 88 -21.32 -4.64 12.27
CA PHE A 88 -21.03 -3.20 12.18
C PHE A 88 -22.02 -2.50 11.25
N THR A 89 -22.72 -1.51 11.78
CA THR A 89 -23.63 -0.67 10.99
C THR A 89 -22.95 0.61 10.55
N VAL A 90 -22.93 0.86 9.25
CA VAL A 90 -22.41 2.11 8.68
C VAL A 90 -23.37 3.25 9.02
N PRO A 91 -22.92 4.35 9.66
CA PRO A 91 -23.75 5.51 9.92
C PRO A 91 -24.34 6.10 8.64
N GLU A 92 -25.61 6.54 8.73
CA GLU A 92 -26.31 7.18 7.61
C GLU A 92 -25.53 8.40 7.09
N GLY A 93 -25.46 8.55 5.76
CA GLY A 93 -24.74 9.65 5.09
C GLY A 93 -23.22 9.51 5.03
N ARG A 94 -22.63 8.43 5.53
CA ARG A 94 -21.20 8.21 5.40
C ARG A 94 -20.84 7.73 4.00
N THR A 95 -20.05 8.56 3.28
CA THR A 95 -19.58 8.27 1.91
C THR A 95 -18.09 7.86 1.86
N LYS A 96 -17.30 8.25 2.89
CA LYS A 96 -15.88 7.96 2.94
C LYS A 96 -15.61 6.59 3.57
N PRO A 97 -14.79 5.73 2.95
CA PRO A 97 -14.37 4.47 3.53
C PRO A 97 -13.68 4.68 4.89
N TYR A 98 -13.68 3.65 5.72
CA TYR A 98 -12.91 3.62 6.95
C TYR A 98 -11.43 3.36 6.64
N GLY A 99 -10.54 3.78 7.53
CA GLY A 99 -9.08 3.78 7.36
C GLY A 99 -8.41 2.47 6.89
N THR A 100 -7.19 2.23 7.37
CA THR A 100 -6.30 1.18 6.84
C THR A 100 -6.79 -0.25 7.11
N VAL A 101 -7.35 -0.53 8.30
CA VAL A 101 -7.77 -1.89 8.65
C VAL A 101 -8.86 -2.42 7.71
N PRO A 102 -9.98 -1.72 7.46
CA PRO A 102 -10.97 -2.16 6.47
C PRO A 102 -10.42 -2.20 5.04
N ALA A 103 -9.46 -1.34 4.69
CA ALA A 103 -8.80 -1.43 3.39
C ALA A 103 -8.08 -2.78 3.24
N VAL A 104 -7.28 -3.20 4.21
CA VAL A 104 -6.60 -4.50 4.18
C VAL A 104 -7.61 -5.66 4.22
N LEU A 105 -8.67 -5.55 5.01
CA LEU A 105 -9.73 -6.56 5.07
C LEU A 105 -10.44 -6.77 3.72
N SER A 106 -10.54 -5.74 2.87
CA SER A 106 -11.11 -5.91 1.53
C SER A 106 -10.29 -6.82 0.62
N GLY A 107 -9.02 -7.04 0.97
CA GLY A 107 -8.13 -8.00 0.28
C GLY A 107 -8.13 -9.42 0.87
N LYS A 108 -8.94 -9.72 1.88
CA LYS A 108 -8.89 -10.99 2.64
C LYS A 108 -8.96 -12.26 1.77
N ASP A 109 -9.68 -12.21 0.65
CA ASP A 109 -9.91 -13.36 -0.22
C ASP A 109 -8.74 -13.59 -1.22
N VAL A 110 -7.88 -12.59 -1.42
CA VAL A 110 -6.73 -12.64 -2.33
C VAL A 110 -5.38 -12.58 -1.60
N ILE A 111 -5.34 -12.08 -0.35
CA ILE A 111 -4.14 -12.07 0.48
C ILE A 111 -3.95 -13.47 1.06
N THR A 112 -2.85 -14.12 0.71
CA THR A 112 -2.53 -15.47 1.19
C THR A 112 -1.17 -15.51 1.88
N GLY A 113 -1.06 -16.27 2.95
CA GLY A 113 0.19 -16.45 3.69
C GLY A 113 0.64 -15.20 4.45
N LYS A 114 1.94 -15.05 4.60
CA LYS A 114 2.54 -13.89 5.26
C LYS A 114 2.53 -12.69 4.31
N PHE A 115 2.19 -11.53 4.83
CA PHE A 115 2.09 -10.32 4.01
C PHE A 115 2.64 -9.08 4.73
N ALA A 116 3.10 -8.11 3.95
CA ALA A 116 3.41 -6.77 4.39
C ALA A 116 2.42 -5.76 3.78
N VAL A 117 2.24 -4.61 4.43
CA VAL A 117 1.34 -3.55 3.97
C VAL A 117 2.11 -2.25 3.81
N VAL A 118 1.90 -1.58 2.68
CA VAL A 118 2.50 -0.27 2.36
C VAL A 118 1.47 0.68 1.78
N ASN A 119 1.74 1.98 1.84
CA ASN A 119 0.99 2.99 1.11
C ASN A 119 1.51 3.13 -0.32
N ALA A 120 0.62 3.43 -1.25
CA ALA A 120 0.97 3.61 -2.66
C ALA A 120 1.71 4.93 -2.95
N ASP A 121 1.56 5.93 -2.06
CA ASP A 121 2.10 7.28 -2.22
C ASP A 121 3.32 7.57 -1.34
N ASP A 122 3.86 6.55 -0.68
CA ASP A 122 5.10 6.62 0.11
C ASP A 122 6.22 5.81 -0.56
N TYR A 123 7.45 6.35 -0.55
CA TYR A 123 8.64 5.62 -0.97
C TYR A 123 9.45 5.16 0.24
N TYR A 124 9.59 3.85 0.40
CA TYR A 124 10.21 3.24 1.59
C TYR A 124 11.71 2.95 1.40
N GLY A 125 12.19 2.89 0.16
CA GLY A 125 13.56 2.50 -0.19
C GLY A 125 13.80 0.98 -0.18
N PRO A 126 14.77 0.50 -0.96
CA PRO A 126 15.01 -0.95 -1.13
C PRO A 126 15.37 -1.67 0.17
N GLY A 127 16.12 -1.01 1.06
CA GLY A 127 16.51 -1.58 2.35
C GLY A 127 15.32 -1.92 3.27
N ALA A 128 14.23 -1.13 3.21
CA ALA A 128 13.04 -1.40 4.00
C ALA A 128 12.36 -2.71 3.58
N PHE A 129 12.28 -2.99 2.29
CA PHE A 129 11.68 -4.24 1.78
C PHE A 129 12.52 -5.46 2.14
N THR A 130 13.85 -5.37 2.08
CA THR A 130 14.75 -6.44 2.51
C THR A 130 14.55 -6.75 4.00
N LEU A 131 14.58 -5.73 4.86
CA LEU A 131 14.36 -5.91 6.30
C LEU A 131 12.98 -6.49 6.61
N MET A 132 11.95 -6.03 5.90
CA MET A 132 10.58 -6.52 6.09
C MET A 132 10.45 -7.97 5.67
N TYR A 133 11.01 -8.35 4.51
CA TYR A 133 10.98 -9.72 4.03
C TYR A 133 11.68 -10.69 4.99
N GLU A 134 12.90 -10.34 5.44
CA GLU A 134 13.64 -11.12 6.44
C GLU A 134 12.89 -11.25 7.78
N ALA A 135 12.20 -10.18 8.19
CA ALA A 135 11.39 -10.22 9.39
C ALA A 135 10.17 -11.15 9.22
N LEU A 136 9.48 -11.08 8.07
CA LEU A 136 8.35 -11.95 7.75
C LEU A 136 8.76 -13.43 7.76
N GLU A 137 9.95 -13.78 7.27
CA GLU A 137 10.45 -15.17 7.33
C GLU A 137 10.52 -15.70 8.77
N LYS A 138 10.95 -14.86 9.71
CA LYS A 138 11.15 -15.20 11.12
C LYS A 138 9.87 -15.17 11.95
N LEU A 139 8.81 -14.49 11.47
CA LEU A 139 7.54 -14.41 12.20
C LEU A 139 6.82 -15.78 12.20
N PRO A 140 6.10 -16.11 13.29
CA PRO A 140 5.16 -17.23 13.27
C PRO A 140 4.02 -16.94 12.29
N GLU A 141 3.25 -17.98 11.94
CA GLU A 141 2.15 -17.84 10.98
C GLU A 141 1.02 -16.94 11.47
N THR A 142 0.83 -16.86 12.77
CA THR A 142 -0.26 -16.08 13.38
C THR A 142 0.17 -15.34 14.64
N GLY A 143 -0.59 -14.30 14.99
CA GLY A 143 -0.54 -13.64 16.30
C GLY A 143 0.61 -12.66 16.50
N ARG A 144 1.46 -12.42 15.50
CA ARG A 144 2.54 -11.43 15.57
C ARG A 144 2.64 -10.62 14.29
N GLY A 145 3.06 -9.36 14.45
CA GLY A 145 3.41 -8.45 13.37
C GLY A 145 4.72 -7.75 13.67
N CYS A 146 5.31 -7.14 12.65
CA CYS A 146 6.49 -6.29 12.75
C CYS A 146 6.29 -5.01 11.94
N MET A 147 7.14 -4.03 12.17
CA MET A 147 7.13 -2.76 11.47
C MET A 147 8.57 -2.30 11.24
N VAL A 148 8.85 -1.77 10.05
CA VAL A 148 10.12 -1.07 9.80
C VAL A 148 10.01 0.34 10.35
N ALA A 149 10.92 0.71 11.24
CA ALA A 149 11.01 2.03 11.81
C ALA A 149 12.14 2.83 11.16
N TYR A 150 11.90 4.13 10.95
CA TYR A 150 12.88 5.07 10.41
C TYR A 150 13.34 6.02 11.52
N ASN A 151 14.63 6.28 11.60
CA ASN A 151 15.14 7.28 12.53
C ASN A 151 14.98 8.67 11.90
N CYS A 152 13.87 9.33 12.19
CA CYS A 152 13.55 10.65 11.66
C CYS A 152 14.60 11.72 11.99
N LEU A 153 15.29 11.60 13.12
CA LEU A 153 16.30 12.58 13.55
C LEU A 153 17.53 12.62 12.64
N LEU A 154 17.76 11.59 11.84
CA LEU A 154 18.86 11.55 10.87
C LEU A 154 18.56 12.29 9.56
N TYR A 155 17.29 12.57 9.27
CA TYR A 155 16.83 13.02 7.96
C TYR A 155 16.08 14.35 7.96
N THR A 156 15.70 14.87 9.12
CA THR A 156 14.84 16.06 9.20
C THR A 156 15.50 17.19 9.96
N SER A 157 15.50 18.37 9.37
CA SER A 157 15.47 19.60 10.14
C SER A 157 14.18 19.60 10.98
N PRO A 158 14.20 20.12 12.22
CA PRO A 158 12.99 20.20 13.03
C PRO A 158 11.88 20.90 12.25
N SER A 159 10.70 20.28 12.25
CA SER A 159 9.51 20.87 11.63
C SER A 159 9.24 22.23 12.28
N PRO A 160 8.74 23.24 11.56
CA PRO A 160 8.29 24.49 12.18
C PRO A 160 7.30 24.29 13.34
N ARG A 161 6.53 23.21 13.34
CA ARG A 161 5.64 22.84 14.45
C ARG A 161 6.38 22.35 15.70
N ASP A 162 7.58 21.81 15.54
CA ASP A 162 8.39 21.31 16.66
C ASP A 162 9.16 22.45 17.35
N THR A 163 9.45 23.53 16.62
CA THR A 163 10.09 24.73 17.14
C THR A 163 9.12 25.65 17.91
N GLU A 164 7.81 25.53 17.68
CA GLU A 164 6.78 26.31 18.39
C GLU A 164 6.42 25.73 19.78
N ARG A 165 6.99 24.59 20.17
CA ARG A 165 6.70 23.89 21.44
C ARG A 165 7.83 23.94 22.47
N SER A 166 8.92 24.64 22.18
CA SER A 166 10.06 24.81 23.08
C SER A 166 10.03 26.17 23.79
#